data_39e7fc457995a86fbd54706162c01b4a
#
_entry.id   39e7fc457995a86fbd54706162c01b4a
#
_cell.length_a   1.000
_cell.length_b   1.000
_cell.length_c   1.000
_cell.angle_alpha   90.00
_cell.angle_beta   90.00
_cell.angle_gamma   90.00
#
_symmetry.space_group_name_H-M   'P 1'
#
loop_
_entity.id
_entity.type
_entity.pdbx_description
1 polymer ?
#
loop_
_entity_poly.entity_id
_entity_poly.type
_entity_poly.pdbx_seq_one_letter_code
_entity_poly.pdbx_strand_id
1 'polypeptide(L)'
;MTSPTATPTAAGTTTGSVLEIRDLHVTVGDGEETKEILRGVDLTVRGGETHAIMGPNGSGKSTLAYSIAGHPKYTITGGTVTLDGEDVLAMTVDERARAGLFLAMQYPVEVPGVSVSNFLRTAATAVTGTAPKLRTWVKDVKSEMDALEMDPAFAERNVNEGFSGGEKKRHEILQMRLLKPRIAILDETDSGLDVDALRVVSEGVNRSREDSDVGVLLITHYTRILRYIKPDFVHVFVAGRVAEQGGQELAERLEVEGYDRYVKAAAAATAGAEL
;
A
#
# COMPACT_ATOMS: atom_id res chain seq x y z
N MET A 1 9.77 -10.15 -53.77
CA MET A 1 8.63 -10.02 -52.81
C MET A 1 9.26 -9.92 -51.44
N THR A 2 9.48 -8.72 -50.96
CA THR A 2 10.10 -8.43 -49.64
C THR A 2 9.00 -8.11 -48.67
N SER A 3 8.91 -8.93 -47.59
CA SER A 3 7.98 -8.70 -46.48
C SER A 3 8.42 -7.50 -45.65
N PRO A 4 7.53 -6.63 -45.17
CA PRO A 4 7.88 -5.54 -44.30
C PRO A 4 8.10 -6.02 -42.86
N THR A 5 9.24 -5.71 -42.30
CA THR A 5 9.63 -5.88 -40.92
C THR A 5 8.78 -4.94 -40.05
N ALA A 6 7.96 -5.48 -39.15
CA ALA A 6 7.21 -4.72 -38.17
C ALA A 6 8.18 -4.09 -37.14
N THR A 7 8.22 -2.78 -37.11
CA THR A 7 8.91 -2.00 -36.06
C THR A 7 8.14 -2.13 -34.75
N PRO A 8 8.79 -2.44 -33.61
CA PRO A 8 8.09 -2.44 -32.31
C PRO A 8 7.69 -1.00 -31.97
N THR A 9 6.41 -0.82 -31.71
CA THR A 9 5.83 0.43 -31.22
C THR A 9 6.48 0.75 -29.88
N ALA A 10 7.12 1.92 -29.79
CA ALA A 10 7.69 2.44 -28.55
C ALA A 10 6.59 2.52 -27.49
N ALA A 11 6.82 1.87 -26.34
CA ALA A 11 6.00 2.04 -25.17
C ALA A 11 6.00 3.53 -24.79
N GLY A 12 4.79 4.09 -24.68
CA GLY A 12 4.61 5.48 -24.26
C GLY A 12 5.27 5.65 -22.87
N THR A 13 6.10 6.67 -22.74
CA THR A 13 6.67 7.14 -21.46
C THR A 13 5.51 7.62 -20.59
N THR A 14 5.00 6.75 -19.71
CA THR A 14 4.16 7.15 -18.60
C THR A 14 5.02 7.97 -17.65
N THR A 15 4.67 9.24 -17.44
CA THR A 15 5.37 10.20 -16.59
C THR A 15 5.10 10.01 -15.10
N GLY A 16 4.43 8.93 -14.70
CA GLY A 16 4.12 8.61 -13.30
C GLY A 16 5.25 7.91 -12.56
N SER A 17 5.29 8.07 -11.22
CA SER A 17 6.26 7.38 -10.36
C SER A 17 6.14 5.86 -10.47
N VAL A 18 7.26 5.14 -10.28
CA VAL A 18 7.31 3.68 -10.40
C VAL A 18 7.99 3.08 -9.18
N LEU A 19 7.24 2.25 -8.44
CA LEU A 19 7.79 1.31 -7.45
C LEU A 19 8.06 -0.02 -8.14
N GLU A 20 9.31 -0.45 -8.13
CA GLU A 20 9.71 -1.73 -8.73
C GLU A 20 10.33 -2.63 -7.66
N ILE A 21 9.81 -3.85 -7.54
CA ILE A 21 10.26 -4.90 -6.63
C ILE A 21 10.72 -6.05 -7.49
N ARG A 22 11.94 -6.54 -7.28
CA ARG A 22 12.55 -7.64 -8.01
C ARG A 22 13.14 -8.67 -7.06
N ASP A 23 12.69 -9.91 -7.21
CA ASP A 23 13.19 -11.08 -6.49
C ASP A 23 13.33 -10.85 -4.98
N LEU A 24 12.34 -10.18 -4.35
CA LEU A 24 12.42 -9.76 -2.95
C LEU A 24 12.29 -10.96 -2.00
N HIS A 25 13.31 -11.18 -1.19
CA HIS A 25 13.36 -12.18 -0.13
C HIS A 25 13.41 -11.52 1.24
N VAL A 26 12.58 -12.00 2.17
CA VAL A 26 12.45 -11.43 3.51
C VAL A 26 12.31 -12.52 4.55
N THR A 27 13.04 -12.36 5.64
CA THR A 27 12.94 -13.21 6.84
C THR A 27 12.41 -12.44 8.04
N VAL A 28 11.89 -13.18 9.02
CA VAL A 28 11.46 -12.70 10.33
C VAL A 28 12.03 -13.61 11.41
N GLY A 29 12.36 -13.05 12.59
CA GLY A 29 12.99 -13.77 13.70
C GLY A 29 14.52 -13.62 13.73
N ASP A 30 15.12 -14.12 14.80
CA ASP A 30 16.55 -14.02 15.07
C ASP A 30 17.15 -15.42 15.24
N GLY A 31 18.40 -15.60 14.79
CA GLY A 31 19.17 -16.83 14.96
C GLY A 31 18.50 -18.06 14.38
N GLU A 32 18.39 -19.14 15.17
CA GLU A 32 17.82 -20.42 14.72
C GLU A 32 16.31 -20.39 14.47
N GLU A 33 15.58 -19.36 14.96
CA GLU A 33 14.15 -19.18 14.74
C GLU A 33 13.83 -18.33 13.49
N THR A 34 14.83 -18.03 12.68
CA THR A 34 14.65 -17.25 11.46
C THR A 34 13.79 -18.02 10.45
N LYS A 35 12.71 -17.36 10.01
CA LYS A 35 11.77 -17.92 9.02
C LYS A 35 11.69 -17.03 7.80
N GLU A 36 11.89 -17.61 6.63
CA GLU A 36 11.66 -16.92 5.35
C GLU A 36 10.16 -16.80 5.09
N ILE A 37 9.72 -15.56 4.86
CA ILE A 37 8.31 -15.22 4.62
C ILE A 37 8.09 -14.83 3.16
N LEU A 38 8.94 -13.95 2.59
CA LEU A 38 8.90 -13.62 1.17
C LEU A 38 10.01 -14.39 0.44
N ARG A 39 9.67 -14.94 -0.72
CA ARG A 39 10.46 -15.96 -1.41
C ARG A 39 10.65 -15.63 -2.88
N GLY A 40 11.13 -14.43 -3.19
CA GLY A 40 11.28 -13.94 -4.55
C GLY A 40 9.99 -13.32 -5.06
N VAL A 41 9.68 -12.11 -4.59
CA VAL A 41 8.51 -11.33 -5.00
C VAL A 41 8.91 -10.36 -6.09
N ASP A 42 8.22 -10.46 -7.24
CA ASP A 42 8.29 -9.50 -8.33
C ASP A 42 6.98 -8.74 -8.41
N LEU A 43 7.04 -7.40 -8.38
CA LEU A 43 5.89 -6.52 -8.49
C LEU A 43 6.32 -5.15 -9.00
N THR A 44 5.51 -4.56 -9.87
CA THR A 44 5.70 -3.16 -10.31
C THR A 44 4.40 -2.42 -10.12
N VAL A 45 4.43 -1.27 -9.43
CA VAL A 45 3.28 -0.38 -9.22
C VAL A 45 3.63 0.98 -9.79
N ARG A 46 2.77 1.52 -10.66
CA ARG A 46 2.97 2.83 -11.28
C ARG A 46 2.02 3.87 -10.69
N GLY A 47 2.39 5.13 -10.78
CA GLY A 47 1.48 6.23 -10.49
C GLY A 47 0.17 6.09 -11.25
N GLY A 48 -0.95 6.41 -10.59
CA GLY A 48 -2.30 6.27 -11.13
C GLY A 48 -2.84 4.84 -11.23
N GLU A 49 -2.02 3.79 -11.04
CA GLU A 49 -2.49 2.40 -11.03
C GLU A 49 -2.91 1.95 -9.63
N THR A 50 -3.88 1.06 -9.58
CA THR A 50 -4.27 0.33 -8.35
C THR A 50 -3.99 -1.14 -8.51
N HIS A 51 -3.13 -1.67 -7.65
CA HIS A 51 -2.78 -3.08 -7.55
C HIS A 51 -3.38 -3.68 -6.28
N ALA A 52 -4.25 -4.66 -6.41
CA ALA A 52 -4.81 -5.39 -5.27
C ALA A 52 -4.00 -6.66 -4.99
N ILE A 53 -3.49 -6.80 -3.77
CA ILE A 53 -2.85 -8.02 -3.28
C ILE A 53 -3.88 -8.81 -2.47
N MET A 54 -4.23 -9.98 -2.94
CA MET A 54 -5.20 -10.88 -2.31
C MET A 54 -4.57 -12.23 -2.00
N GLY A 55 -4.96 -12.87 -0.91
CA GLY A 55 -4.42 -14.18 -0.53
C GLY A 55 -4.81 -14.58 0.88
N PRO A 56 -4.61 -15.85 1.27
CA PRO A 56 -4.98 -16.34 2.58
C PRO A 56 -4.17 -15.64 3.70
N ASN A 57 -4.66 -15.77 4.94
CA ASN A 57 -3.93 -15.28 6.11
C ASN A 57 -2.58 -15.99 6.24
N GLY A 58 -1.56 -15.25 6.65
CA GLY A 58 -0.20 -15.77 6.78
C GLY A 58 0.56 -15.99 5.45
N SER A 59 0.03 -15.54 4.31
CA SER A 59 0.72 -15.68 3.02
C SER A 59 1.90 -14.71 2.84
N GLY A 60 2.05 -13.67 3.70
CA GLY A 60 3.15 -12.71 3.65
C GLY A 60 2.76 -11.31 3.12
N LYS A 61 1.48 -11.01 2.90
CA LYS A 61 1.01 -9.71 2.35
C LYS A 61 1.46 -8.51 3.20
N SER A 62 1.15 -8.53 4.50
CA SER A 62 1.59 -7.46 5.42
C SER A 62 3.11 -7.43 5.57
N THR A 63 3.78 -8.60 5.48
CA THR A 63 5.26 -8.65 5.46
C THR A 63 5.80 -7.86 4.27
N LEU A 64 5.20 -7.98 3.09
CA LEU A 64 5.57 -7.19 1.91
C LEU A 64 5.43 -5.69 2.19
N ALA A 65 4.27 -5.25 2.69
CA ALA A 65 4.01 -3.85 3.02
C ALA A 65 5.02 -3.28 4.01
N TYR A 66 5.21 -3.96 5.12
CA TYR A 66 6.11 -3.51 6.20
C TYR A 66 7.59 -3.56 5.80
N SER A 67 8.00 -4.53 4.98
CA SER A 67 9.38 -4.61 4.48
C SER A 67 9.70 -3.44 3.55
N ILE A 68 8.80 -3.08 2.65
CA ILE A 68 8.96 -1.91 1.78
C ILE A 68 9.01 -0.62 2.62
N ALA A 69 8.19 -0.52 3.67
CA ALA A 69 8.17 0.62 4.58
C ALA A 69 9.39 0.69 5.52
N GLY A 70 10.20 -0.37 5.62
CA GLY A 70 11.43 -0.42 6.44
C GLY A 70 11.21 -0.77 7.90
N HIS A 71 10.16 -1.55 8.21
CA HIS A 71 9.89 -1.96 9.58
C HIS A 71 11.00 -2.88 10.12
N PRO A 72 11.58 -2.59 11.30
CA PRO A 72 12.80 -3.26 11.80
C PRO A 72 12.64 -4.74 12.15
N LYS A 73 11.41 -5.24 12.24
CA LYS A 73 11.11 -6.66 12.50
C LYS A 73 11.53 -7.57 11.33
N TYR A 74 11.64 -7.02 10.12
CA TYR A 74 11.84 -7.79 8.90
C TYR A 74 13.24 -7.56 8.34
N THR A 75 13.92 -8.64 7.99
CA THR A 75 15.27 -8.61 7.41
C THR A 75 15.19 -8.95 5.92
N ILE A 76 15.65 -8.03 5.08
CA ILE A 76 15.78 -8.28 3.64
C ILE A 76 17.01 -9.15 3.42
N THR A 77 16.84 -10.30 2.77
CA THR A 77 17.91 -11.27 2.51
C THR A 77 18.28 -11.35 1.02
N GLY A 78 17.48 -10.77 0.14
CA GLY A 78 17.76 -10.73 -1.29
C GLY A 78 16.77 -9.86 -2.05
N GLY A 79 17.10 -9.60 -3.30
CA GLY A 79 16.28 -8.79 -4.20
C GLY A 79 16.53 -7.29 -4.09
N THR A 80 15.72 -6.52 -4.82
CA THR A 80 15.79 -5.05 -4.87
C THR A 80 14.40 -4.43 -4.77
N VAL A 81 14.34 -3.23 -4.18
CA VAL A 81 13.15 -2.37 -4.20
C VAL A 81 13.60 -0.97 -4.60
N THR A 82 13.07 -0.46 -5.70
CA THR A 82 13.39 0.89 -6.17
C THR A 82 12.13 1.75 -6.32
N LEU A 83 12.25 3.03 -6.04
CA LEU A 83 11.23 4.04 -6.33
C LEU A 83 11.84 5.06 -7.28
N ASP A 84 11.31 5.16 -8.50
CA ASP A 84 11.84 6.00 -9.57
C ASP A 84 13.34 5.76 -9.86
N GLY A 85 13.79 4.49 -9.67
CA GLY A 85 15.18 4.08 -9.86
C GLY A 85 16.08 4.27 -8.64
N GLU A 86 15.62 4.93 -7.57
CA GLU A 86 16.37 5.08 -6.32
C GLU A 86 16.17 3.84 -5.42
N ASP A 87 17.26 3.35 -4.81
CA ASP A 87 17.25 2.16 -3.95
C ASP A 87 16.56 2.46 -2.61
N VAL A 88 15.32 1.96 -2.46
CA VAL A 88 14.51 2.09 -1.24
C VAL A 88 15.12 1.34 -0.06
N LEU A 89 15.80 0.21 -0.32
CA LEU A 89 16.35 -0.62 0.76
C LEU A 89 17.53 0.05 1.48
N ALA A 90 18.26 0.95 0.80
CA ALA A 90 19.33 1.75 1.40
C ALA A 90 18.81 2.93 2.25
N MET A 91 17.51 3.29 2.11
CA MET A 91 16.90 4.43 2.82
C MET A 91 16.45 4.05 4.24
N THR A 92 16.59 5.00 5.17
CA THR A 92 15.91 4.96 6.47
C THR A 92 14.39 5.11 6.31
N VAL A 93 13.61 4.77 7.35
CA VAL A 93 12.13 4.84 7.30
C VAL A 93 11.62 6.25 6.94
N ASP A 94 12.23 7.29 7.51
CA ASP A 94 11.86 8.68 7.25
C ASP A 94 12.32 9.15 5.85
N GLU A 95 13.44 8.64 5.32
CA GLU A 95 13.85 8.89 3.94
C GLU A 95 12.88 8.25 2.94
N ARG A 96 12.41 7.02 3.20
CA ARG A 96 11.36 6.37 2.38
C ARG A 96 10.09 7.21 2.34
N ALA A 97 9.65 7.74 3.49
CA ALA A 97 8.48 8.62 3.55
C ALA A 97 8.71 9.92 2.76
N ARG A 98 9.90 10.55 2.87
CA ARG A 98 10.27 11.75 2.07
C ARG A 98 10.38 11.45 0.58
N ALA A 99 10.82 10.26 0.21
CA ALA A 99 10.85 9.81 -1.18
C ALA A 99 9.45 9.62 -1.79
N GLY A 100 8.41 9.58 -0.94
CA GLY A 100 7.02 9.51 -1.37
C GLY A 100 6.35 8.15 -1.15
N LEU A 101 6.92 7.29 -0.30
CA LEU A 101 6.24 6.07 0.16
C LEU A 101 5.32 6.40 1.36
N PHE A 102 4.11 5.85 1.33
CA PHE A 102 3.15 5.94 2.43
C PHE A 102 2.65 4.56 2.79
N LEU A 103 2.52 4.29 4.09
CA LEU A 103 1.91 3.06 4.61
C LEU A 103 0.72 3.40 5.50
N ALA A 104 -0.49 2.99 5.10
CA ALA A 104 -1.62 2.85 6.00
C ALA A 104 -1.53 1.48 6.68
N MET A 105 -1.41 1.48 8.00
CA MET A 105 -1.15 0.27 8.79
C MET A 105 -2.44 -0.50 9.06
N GLN A 106 -2.33 -1.82 9.19
CA GLN A 106 -3.46 -2.65 9.66
C GLN A 106 -3.99 -2.15 11.01
N TYR A 107 -3.07 -1.82 11.94
CA TYR A 107 -3.38 -1.28 13.27
C TYR A 107 -2.66 0.05 13.49
N PRO A 108 -3.34 1.20 13.24
CA PRO A 108 -2.76 2.51 13.45
C PRO A 108 -2.39 2.78 14.91
N VAL A 109 -1.16 3.26 15.15
CA VAL A 109 -0.62 3.51 16.48
C VAL A 109 -1.17 4.80 17.06
N GLU A 110 -1.42 4.82 18.38
CA GLU A 110 -1.77 6.02 19.12
C GLU A 110 -0.51 6.81 19.50
N VAL A 111 -0.58 8.16 19.39
CA VAL A 111 0.51 9.06 19.79
C VAL A 111 -0.02 10.07 20.80
N PRO A 112 -0.01 9.71 22.10
CA PRO A 112 -0.49 10.59 23.16
C PRO A 112 0.29 11.92 23.21
N GLY A 113 -0.40 13.02 23.45
CA GLY A 113 0.19 14.34 23.59
C GLY A 113 0.53 15.06 22.28
N VAL A 114 0.28 14.43 21.12
CA VAL A 114 0.49 15.03 19.80
C VAL A 114 -0.84 15.19 19.10
N SER A 115 -1.31 16.44 18.91
CA SER A 115 -2.56 16.67 18.18
C SER A 115 -2.46 16.32 16.71
N VAL A 116 -3.58 15.90 16.11
CA VAL A 116 -3.68 15.59 14.68
C VAL A 116 -3.18 16.74 13.82
N SER A 117 -3.58 18.00 14.13
CA SER A 117 -3.17 19.16 13.35
C SER A 117 -1.65 19.42 13.41
N ASN A 118 -1.03 19.23 14.58
CA ASN A 118 0.42 19.39 14.74
C ASN A 118 1.18 18.26 14.03
N PHE A 119 0.72 17.02 14.19
CA PHE A 119 1.29 15.85 13.51
C PHE A 119 1.29 16.03 11.99
N LEU A 120 0.12 16.32 11.41
CA LEU A 120 -0.04 16.48 9.96
C LEU A 120 0.83 17.62 9.40
N ARG A 121 0.90 18.77 10.11
CA ARG A 121 1.72 19.89 9.66
C ARG A 121 3.21 19.58 9.73
N THR A 122 3.64 18.89 10.78
CA THR A 122 5.03 18.46 10.95
C THR A 122 5.42 17.43 9.86
N ALA A 123 4.55 16.45 9.60
CA ALA A 123 4.75 15.47 8.54
C ALA A 123 4.82 16.13 7.16
N ALA A 124 3.90 17.03 6.83
CA ALA A 124 3.92 17.78 5.57
C ALA A 124 5.20 18.64 5.43
N THR A 125 5.68 19.23 6.52
CA THR A 125 6.94 19.98 6.54
C THR A 125 8.13 19.06 6.26
N ALA A 126 8.15 17.87 6.86
CA ALA A 126 9.22 16.89 6.66
C ALA A 126 9.28 16.37 5.22
N VAL A 127 8.11 16.12 4.61
CA VAL A 127 8.01 15.63 3.22
C VAL A 127 8.38 16.71 2.20
N THR A 128 7.91 17.95 2.41
CA THR A 128 8.11 19.04 1.42
C THR A 128 9.35 19.89 1.66
N GLY A 129 10.02 19.71 2.81
CA GLY A 129 11.14 20.56 3.26
C GLY A 129 10.76 21.97 3.68
N THR A 130 9.47 22.34 3.59
CA THR A 130 8.99 23.71 3.89
C THR A 130 7.66 23.65 4.64
N ALA A 131 7.55 24.37 5.73
CA ALA A 131 6.31 24.41 6.50
C ALA A 131 5.17 25.05 5.67
N PRO A 132 4.01 24.39 5.57
CA PRO A 132 2.85 24.95 4.89
C PRO A 132 2.43 26.27 5.51
N LYS A 133 1.97 27.23 4.68
CA LYS A 133 1.43 28.51 5.16
C LYS A 133 0.18 28.24 6.00
N LEU A 134 0.17 28.66 7.25
CA LEU A 134 -0.85 28.28 8.24
C LEU A 134 -2.29 28.54 7.74
N ARG A 135 -2.54 29.69 7.10
CA ARG A 135 -3.89 30.06 6.64
C ARG A 135 -4.42 29.10 5.55
N THR A 136 -3.57 28.67 4.60
CA THR A 136 -3.92 27.71 3.57
C THR A 136 -4.05 26.32 4.16
N TRP A 137 -3.07 25.92 4.99
CA TRP A 137 -3.04 24.63 5.64
C TRP A 137 -4.31 24.31 6.45
N VAL A 138 -4.75 25.24 7.29
CA VAL A 138 -6.00 25.08 8.07
C VAL A 138 -7.21 24.86 7.15
N LYS A 139 -7.27 25.56 6.02
CA LYS A 139 -8.35 25.35 5.03
C LYS A 139 -8.28 24.00 4.37
N ASP A 140 -7.06 23.58 3.97
CA ASP A 140 -6.84 22.31 3.29
C ASP A 140 -7.19 21.14 4.23
N VAL A 141 -6.71 21.16 5.47
CA VAL A 141 -7.05 20.17 6.50
C VAL A 141 -8.57 20.11 6.71
N LYS A 142 -9.22 21.26 6.88
CA LYS A 142 -10.68 21.29 7.07
C LYS A 142 -11.42 20.71 5.85
N SER A 143 -11.03 21.11 4.65
CA SER A 143 -11.64 20.61 3.40
C SER A 143 -11.51 19.10 3.26
N GLU A 144 -10.32 18.54 3.58
CA GLU A 144 -10.12 17.10 3.48
C GLU A 144 -10.84 16.34 4.62
N MET A 145 -10.94 16.93 5.82
CA MET A 145 -11.75 16.36 6.92
C MET A 145 -13.24 16.34 6.55
N ASP A 146 -13.77 17.45 6.04
CA ASP A 146 -15.16 17.53 5.57
C ASP A 146 -15.45 16.46 4.49
N ALA A 147 -14.51 16.29 3.56
CA ALA A 147 -14.61 15.30 2.47
C ALA A 147 -14.52 13.84 2.93
N LEU A 148 -13.93 13.59 4.10
CA LEU A 148 -13.86 12.29 4.76
C LEU A 148 -14.92 12.11 5.85
N GLU A 149 -15.89 13.01 5.93
CA GLU A 149 -16.96 12.98 6.95
C GLU A 149 -16.38 12.88 8.38
N MET A 150 -15.29 13.62 8.64
CA MET A 150 -14.64 13.69 9.95
C MET A 150 -15.06 14.99 10.68
N ASP A 151 -15.41 14.86 11.97
CA ASP A 151 -15.66 16.03 12.80
C ASP A 151 -14.40 16.91 12.89
N PRO A 152 -14.45 18.21 12.57
CA PRO A 152 -13.32 19.13 12.70
C PRO A 152 -12.67 19.14 14.11
N ALA A 153 -13.39 18.77 15.16
CA ALA A 153 -12.84 18.64 16.51
C ALA A 153 -11.71 17.60 16.61
N PHE A 154 -11.62 16.64 15.69
CA PHE A 154 -10.51 15.67 15.64
C PHE A 154 -9.16 16.33 15.39
N ALA A 155 -9.10 17.50 14.75
CA ALA A 155 -7.85 18.22 14.52
C ALA A 155 -7.10 18.54 15.83
N GLU A 156 -7.82 18.76 16.93
CA GLU A 156 -7.25 19.10 18.24
C GLU A 156 -7.06 17.88 19.15
N ARG A 157 -7.57 16.71 18.76
CA ARG A 157 -7.39 15.45 19.52
C ARG A 157 -6.01 14.86 19.24
N ASN A 158 -5.51 14.06 20.18
CA ASN A 158 -4.26 13.33 19.98
C ASN A 158 -4.41 12.27 18.89
N VAL A 159 -3.35 12.05 18.14
CA VAL A 159 -3.31 11.10 17.02
C VAL A 159 -3.80 9.71 17.46
N ASN A 160 -4.91 9.27 16.88
CA ASN A 160 -5.54 7.98 17.08
C ASN A 160 -6.00 7.65 18.52
N GLU A 161 -5.76 8.52 19.51
CA GLU A 161 -6.11 8.25 20.91
C GLU A 161 -7.63 8.26 21.10
N GLY A 162 -8.17 7.09 21.47
CA GLY A 162 -9.61 6.88 21.66
C GLY A 162 -10.42 7.01 20.36
N PHE A 163 -9.82 6.90 19.20
CA PHE A 163 -10.54 6.81 17.92
C PHE A 163 -11.13 5.41 17.74
N SER A 164 -12.34 5.34 17.20
CA SER A 164 -12.92 4.09 16.70
C SER A 164 -12.10 3.56 15.51
N GLY A 165 -12.30 2.30 15.13
CA GLY A 165 -11.63 1.72 13.97
C GLY A 165 -11.86 2.51 12.69
N GLY A 166 -13.10 2.94 12.44
CA GLY A 166 -13.45 3.75 11.27
C GLY A 166 -12.81 5.14 11.28
N GLU A 167 -12.75 5.80 12.43
CA GLU A 167 -12.08 7.10 12.59
C GLU A 167 -10.57 6.98 12.36
N LYS A 168 -9.92 5.92 12.87
CA LYS A 168 -8.50 5.64 12.61
C LYS A 168 -8.23 5.48 11.12
N LYS A 169 -9.08 4.74 10.40
CA LYS A 169 -8.92 4.55 8.95
C LYS A 169 -9.18 5.82 8.15
N ARG A 170 -10.21 6.60 8.48
CA ARG A 170 -10.43 7.93 7.87
C ARG A 170 -9.24 8.86 8.14
N HIS A 171 -8.64 8.82 9.33
CA HIS A 171 -7.45 9.60 9.66
C HIS A 171 -6.21 9.17 8.84
N GLU A 172 -6.03 7.88 8.55
CA GLU A 172 -4.96 7.43 7.65
C GLU A 172 -5.16 7.96 6.22
N ILE A 173 -6.40 7.96 5.72
CA ILE A 173 -6.69 8.53 4.39
C ILE A 173 -6.53 10.06 4.41
N LEU A 174 -6.88 10.75 5.50
CA LEU A 174 -6.59 12.18 5.66
C LEU A 174 -5.09 12.46 5.54
N GLN A 175 -4.24 11.66 6.19
CA GLN A 175 -2.78 11.76 6.05
C GLN A 175 -2.36 11.59 4.59
N MET A 176 -2.80 10.53 3.92
CA MET A 176 -2.49 10.26 2.53
C MET A 176 -2.91 11.42 1.61
N ARG A 177 -4.11 11.98 1.79
CA ARG A 177 -4.64 13.12 1.03
C ARG A 177 -3.78 14.38 1.19
N LEU A 178 -3.33 14.68 2.40
CA LEU A 178 -2.56 15.88 2.70
C LEU A 178 -1.07 15.74 2.36
N LEU A 179 -0.50 14.55 2.51
CA LEU A 179 0.92 14.28 2.24
C LEU A 179 1.21 14.00 0.76
N LYS A 180 0.19 13.58 -0.01
CA LYS A 180 0.27 13.32 -1.46
C LYS A 180 1.46 12.43 -1.84
N PRO A 181 1.54 11.20 -1.31
CA PRO A 181 2.64 10.30 -1.62
C PRO A 181 2.67 9.94 -3.11
N ARG A 182 3.80 9.43 -3.59
CA ARG A 182 3.93 8.85 -4.93
C ARG A 182 3.30 7.45 -4.99
N ILE A 183 3.56 6.65 -3.94
CA ILE A 183 3.01 5.30 -3.79
C ILE A 183 2.41 5.17 -2.39
N ALA A 184 1.17 4.72 -2.32
CA ALA A 184 0.46 4.41 -1.09
C ALA A 184 0.27 2.89 -0.95
N ILE A 185 0.75 2.32 0.14
CA ILE A 185 0.53 0.93 0.53
C ILE A 185 -0.56 0.92 1.58
N LEU A 186 -1.69 0.27 1.31
CA LEU A 186 -2.86 0.24 2.16
C LEU A 186 -3.06 -1.19 2.69
N ASP A 187 -2.66 -1.44 3.95
CA ASP A 187 -2.72 -2.78 4.55
C ASP A 187 -4.03 -2.96 5.32
N GLU A 188 -4.94 -3.75 4.75
CA GLU A 188 -6.26 -4.07 5.31
C GLU A 188 -7.06 -2.83 5.77
N THR A 189 -7.04 -1.78 4.96
CA THR A 189 -7.71 -0.51 5.27
C THR A 189 -9.24 -0.65 5.35
N ASP A 190 -9.79 -1.74 4.84
CA ASP A 190 -11.22 -2.09 4.88
C ASP A 190 -11.63 -2.92 6.11
N SER A 191 -10.66 -3.34 6.92
CA SER A 191 -10.93 -4.19 8.10
C SER A 191 -11.71 -3.42 9.17
N GLY A 192 -12.81 -4.02 9.63
CA GLY A 192 -13.65 -3.45 10.69
C GLY A 192 -14.49 -2.24 10.29
N LEU A 193 -14.53 -1.86 9.01
CA LEU A 193 -15.38 -0.77 8.52
C LEU A 193 -16.80 -1.26 8.23
N ASP A 194 -17.79 -0.44 8.59
CA ASP A 194 -19.15 -0.53 8.06
C ASP A 194 -19.20 -0.04 6.60
N VAL A 195 -20.35 -0.17 5.97
CA VAL A 195 -20.54 0.16 4.54
C VAL A 195 -20.29 1.64 4.26
N ASP A 196 -20.72 2.52 5.16
CA ASP A 196 -20.61 3.97 4.97
C ASP A 196 -19.14 4.42 5.15
N ALA A 197 -18.47 3.96 6.19
CA ALA A 197 -17.06 4.24 6.39
C ALA A 197 -16.19 3.68 5.26
N LEU A 198 -16.51 2.46 4.75
CA LEU A 198 -15.83 1.86 3.61
C LEU A 198 -15.97 2.71 2.36
N ARG A 199 -17.17 3.23 2.07
CA ARG A 199 -17.43 4.13 0.95
C ARG A 199 -16.57 5.39 1.05
N VAL A 200 -16.61 6.09 2.18
CA VAL A 200 -15.86 7.35 2.41
C VAL A 200 -14.35 7.15 2.26
N VAL A 201 -13.81 6.09 2.89
CA VAL A 201 -12.38 5.73 2.79
C VAL A 201 -12.01 5.45 1.33
N SER A 202 -12.83 4.66 0.62
CA SER A 202 -12.58 4.32 -0.78
C SER A 202 -12.64 5.53 -1.71
N GLU A 203 -13.57 6.45 -1.50
CA GLU A 203 -13.66 7.72 -2.23
C GLU A 203 -12.42 8.59 -1.99
N GLY A 204 -11.90 8.62 -0.75
CA GLY A 204 -10.65 9.31 -0.41
C GLY A 204 -9.45 8.74 -1.18
N VAL A 205 -9.35 7.40 -1.30
CA VAL A 205 -8.31 6.72 -2.09
C VAL A 205 -8.43 7.06 -3.58
N ASN A 206 -9.64 6.94 -4.15
CA ASN A 206 -9.87 7.25 -5.56
C ASN A 206 -9.51 8.71 -5.89
N ARG A 207 -9.91 9.66 -5.06
CA ARG A 207 -9.54 11.08 -5.22
C ARG A 207 -8.02 11.30 -5.14
N SER A 208 -7.30 10.60 -4.27
CA SER A 208 -5.82 10.71 -4.22
C SER A 208 -5.19 10.25 -5.53
N ARG A 209 -5.70 9.19 -6.12
CA ARG A 209 -5.28 8.68 -7.41
C ARG A 209 -5.57 9.67 -8.55
N GLU A 210 -6.77 10.25 -8.58
CA GLU A 210 -7.21 11.20 -9.60
C GLU A 210 -6.48 12.56 -9.49
N ASP A 211 -6.34 13.10 -8.27
CA ASP A 211 -5.81 14.45 -8.04
C ASP A 211 -4.26 14.51 -8.05
N SER A 212 -3.59 13.40 -7.72
CA SER A 212 -2.15 13.40 -7.44
C SER A 212 -1.39 12.23 -8.08
N ASP A 213 -2.03 11.47 -8.96
CA ASP A 213 -1.43 10.34 -9.68
C ASP A 213 -0.77 9.30 -8.73
N VAL A 214 -1.34 9.10 -7.55
CA VAL A 214 -0.84 8.16 -6.54
C VAL A 214 -0.98 6.74 -7.04
N GLY A 215 0.13 5.96 -7.07
CA GLY A 215 0.08 4.52 -7.24
C GLY A 215 -0.38 3.84 -5.96
N VAL A 216 -1.33 2.93 -6.03
CA VAL A 216 -1.95 2.28 -4.86
C VAL A 216 -1.65 0.80 -4.85
N LEU A 217 -1.01 0.31 -3.78
CA LEU A 217 -0.88 -1.10 -3.45
C LEU A 217 -1.85 -1.44 -2.32
N LEU A 218 -3.00 -2.00 -2.67
CA LEU A 218 -4.09 -2.32 -1.75
C LEU A 218 -3.99 -3.80 -1.31
N ILE A 219 -3.74 -4.05 -0.04
CA ILE A 219 -3.78 -5.38 0.55
C ILE A 219 -5.13 -5.58 1.21
N THR A 220 -5.87 -6.60 0.78
CA THR A 220 -7.18 -6.93 1.34
C THR A 220 -7.49 -8.42 1.25
N HIS A 221 -8.34 -8.89 2.14
CA HIS A 221 -8.95 -10.23 2.07
C HIS A 221 -10.34 -10.19 1.46
N TYR A 222 -10.96 -9.00 1.34
CA TYR A 222 -12.36 -8.86 1.00
C TYR A 222 -12.54 -8.19 -0.35
N THR A 223 -13.34 -8.80 -1.21
CA THR A 223 -13.70 -8.23 -2.51
C THR A 223 -14.60 -7.01 -2.39
N ARG A 224 -15.25 -6.80 -1.21
CA ARG A 224 -16.17 -5.68 -1.00
C ARG A 224 -15.54 -4.31 -1.25
N ILE A 225 -14.26 -4.08 -0.88
CA ILE A 225 -13.57 -2.81 -1.13
C ILE A 225 -13.32 -2.61 -2.63
N LEU A 226 -13.10 -3.69 -3.39
CA LEU A 226 -12.85 -3.65 -4.83
C LEU A 226 -14.08 -3.23 -5.65
N ARG A 227 -15.26 -3.18 -5.02
CA ARG A 227 -16.47 -2.60 -5.63
C ARG A 227 -16.39 -1.06 -5.68
N TYR A 228 -15.65 -0.45 -4.78
CA TYR A 228 -15.46 1.00 -4.67
C TYR A 228 -14.12 1.46 -5.24
N ILE A 229 -13.04 0.70 -5.01
CA ILE A 229 -11.70 0.94 -5.56
C ILE A 229 -11.47 -0.15 -6.62
N LYS A 230 -11.68 0.20 -7.90
CA LYS A 230 -11.46 -0.75 -8.99
C LYS A 230 -9.96 -0.95 -9.22
N PRO A 231 -9.44 -2.17 -9.06
CA PRO A 231 -8.04 -2.44 -9.31
C PRO A 231 -7.78 -2.54 -10.83
N ASP A 232 -6.62 -2.02 -11.25
CA ASP A 232 -6.09 -2.24 -12.60
C ASP A 232 -5.47 -3.64 -12.67
N PHE A 233 -4.87 -4.10 -11.56
CA PHE A 233 -4.27 -5.42 -11.43
C PHE A 233 -4.65 -6.08 -10.11
N VAL A 234 -4.86 -7.38 -10.16
CA VAL A 234 -5.09 -8.24 -8.99
C VAL A 234 -3.99 -9.30 -8.94
N HIS A 235 -3.34 -9.43 -7.78
CA HIS A 235 -2.28 -10.40 -7.54
C HIS A 235 -2.71 -11.40 -6.48
N VAL A 236 -2.67 -12.68 -6.80
CA VAL A 236 -2.88 -13.75 -5.83
C VAL A 236 -1.57 -14.04 -5.11
N PHE A 237 -1.54 -13.78 -3.81
CA PHE A 237 -0.34 -13.91 -2.99
C PHE A 237 -0.43 -15.11 -2.06
N VAL A 238 0.45 -16.10 -2.27
CA VAL A 238 0.45 -17.37 -1.52
C VAL A 238 1.88 -17.79 -1.21
N ALA A 239 2.12 -18.22 0.02
CA ALA A 239 3.41 -18.75 0.49
C ALA A 239 4.60 -17.82 0.15
N GLY A 240 4.42 -16.51 0.29
CA GLY A 240 5.46 -15.50 0.07
C GLY A 240 5.76 -15.18 -1.39
N ARG A 241 4.88 -15.53 -2.33
CA ARG A 241 5.04 -15.32 -3.77
C ARG A 241 3.78 -14.78 -4.42
N VAL A 242 3.91 -14.10 -5.55
CA VAL A 242 2.80 -13.84 -6.48
C VAL A 242 2.56 -15.12 -7.29
N ALA A 243 1.42 -15.78 -7.06
CA ALA A 243 1.07 -17.04 -7.71
C ALA A 243 0.34 -16.83 -9.06
N GLU A 244 -0.47 -15.79 -9.17
CA GLU A 244 -1.19 -15.40 -10.40
C GLU A 244 -1.40 -13.90 -10.40
N GLN A 245 -1.43 -13.30 -11.59
CA GLN A 245 -1.81 -11.91 -11.83
C GLN A 245 -2.93 -11.85 -12.87
N GLY A 246 -3.90 -10.97 -12.65
CA GLY A 246 -5.02 -10.74 -13.57
C GLY A 246 -5.68 -9.40 -13.34
N GLY A 247 -6.84 -9.19 -13.93
CA GLY A 247 -7.69 -8.01 -13.72
C GLY A 247 -8.77 -8.26 -12.65
N GLN A 248 -9.83 -7.46 -12.70
CA GLN A 248 -10.96 -7.55 -11.76
C GLN A 248 -11.64 -8.93 -11.79
N GLU A 249 -11.67 -9.60 -12.93
CA GLU A 249 -12.22 -10.96 -13.11
C GLU A 249 -11.52 -12.00 -12.23
N LEU A 250 -10.23 -11.78 -11.93
CA LEU A 250 -9.49 -12.64 -11.00
C LEU A 250 -10.02 -12.50 -9.56
N ALA A 251 -10.32 -11.28 -9.11
CA ALA A 251 -10.90 -11.05 -7.79
C ALA A 251 -12.28 -11.70 -7.66
N GLU A 252 -13.13 -11.57 -8.68
CA GLU A 252 -14.46 -12.20 -8.73
C GLU A 252 -14.35 -13.73 -8.67
N ARG A 253 -13.40 -14.31 -9.39
CA ARG A 253 -13.13 -15.75 -9.34
C ARG A 253 -12.65 -16.20 -7.96
N LEU A 254 -11.79 -15.44 -7.29
CA LEU A 254 -11.33 -15.73 -5.93
C LEU A 254 -12.46 -15.68 -4.89
N GLU A 255 -13.46 -14.83 -5.08
CA GLU A 255 -14.63 -14.78 -4.20
C GLU A 255 -15.44 -16.07 -4.25
N VAL A 256 -15.49 -16.73 -5.41
CA VAL A 256 -16.26 -17.97 -5.63
C VAL A 256 -15.43 -19.22 -5.32
N GLU A 257 -14.19 -19.29 -5.80
CA GLU A 257 -13.35 -20.49 -5.76
C GLU A 257 -12.42 -20.55 -4.53
N GLY A 258 -12.17 -19.40 -3.87
CA GLY A 258 -11.20 -19.29 -2.78
C GLY A 258 -9.74 -19.49 -3.25
N TYR A 259 -8.85 -19.78 -2.29
CA TYR A 259 -7.41 -19.87 -2.51
C TYR A 259 -6.87 -21.31 -2.53
N ASP A 260 -7.70 -22.35 -2.35
CA ASP A 260 -7.29 -23.73 -2.12
C ASP A 260 -6.38 -24.29 -3.23
N ARG A 261 -6.67 -23.97 -4.48
CA ARG A 261 -5.87 -24.44 -5.62
C ARG A 261 -4.43 -23.90 -5.58
N TYR A 262 -4.26 -22.65 -5.17
CA TYR A 262 -2.95 -21.99 -5.06
C TYR A 262 -2.16 -22.51 -3.86
N VAL A 263 -2.84 -22.73 -2.73
CA VAL A 263 -2.23 -23.29 -1.51
C VAL A 263 -1.72 -24.71 -1.78
N LYS A 264 -2.52 -25.57 -2.46
CA LYS A 264 -2.10 -26.93 -2.85
C LYS A 264 -0.92 -26.91 -3.82
N ALA A 265 -0.94 -26.01 -4.82
CA ALA A 265 0.15 -25.87 -5.78
C ALA A 265 1.46 -25.43 -5.10
N ALA A 266 1.37 -24.44 -4.18
CA ALA A 266 2.54 -23.96 -3.43
C ALA A 266 3.13 -25.07 -2.52
N ALA A 267 2.28 -25.85 -1.84
CA ALA A 267 2.72 -26.97 -1.00
C ALA A 267 3.42 -28.07 -1.83
N ALA A 268 2.89 -28.40 -3.02
CA ALA A 268 3.51 -29.37 -3.91
C ALA A 268 4.89 -28.90 -4.43
N ALA A 269 5.03 -27.61 -4.74
CA ALA A 269 6.30 -27.03 -5.17
C ALA A 269 7.37 -27.07 -4.07
N THR A 270 6.97 -26.85 -2.81
CA THR A 270 7.90 -26.93 -1.66
C THR A 270 8.35 -28.36 -1.42
N ALA A 271 7.44 -29.33 -1.46
CA ALA A 271 7.78 -30.75 -1.26
C ALA A 271 8.68 -31.32 -2.39
N GLY A 272 8.58 -30.79 -3.63
CA GLY A 272 9.43 -31.18 -4.75
C GLY A 272 10.84 -30.56 -4.73
N ALA A 273 11.06 -29.50 -3.93
CA ALA A 273 12.37 -28.85 -3.80
C ALA A 273 13.23 -29.44 -2.67
N GLU A 274 12.65 -30.30 -1.81
CA GLU A 274 13.36 -30.99 -0.71
C GLU A 274 13.84 -32.43 -1.11
N LEU A 275 13.62 -32.84 -2.35
CA LEU A 275 14.10 -34.10 -2.95
C LEU A 275 15.28 -33.86 -3.90
#